data_07eeb083e11539874e71c8e7f29f956b
#
_entry.id   07eeb083e11539874e71c8e7f29f956b
#
_cell.length_a   1.000
_cell.length_b   1.000
_cell.length_c   1.000
_cell.angle_alpha   90.00
_cell.angle_beta   90.00
_cell.angle_gamma   90.00
#
_symmetry.space_group_name_H-M   'P 1'
#
loop_
_entity.id
_entity.type
_entity.pdbx_description
1 polymer ?
#
loop_
_entity_poly.entity_id
_entity_poly.type
_entity_poly.pdbx_seq_one_letter_code
_entity_poly.pdbx_strand_id
1 'polypeptide(L)'
;MHIKLTMSDAKYLFFIYSCKKNLLQAETIYNYLVSKNFQQHFQIFIIYGNTSRLEFQGTTQNHILEDHHLILNTLDDYYSLNQKTLSLFRAILDLFTSFSGVFKCDDDIIPNVVHLTDLITSFMLDTIDYCGNKINVNHQFDYNFNNNSEYRTTFPVVRYCGGPLYYISKRALDTFKNIQEVKLFLAEDVMVGYHLNHASIEPSPKIASLYSDEASDMKKISFHNYKHETKYLDIIKVPSLTFNKQKPEHVPEHVPVQISLGYLCPQINGGLGNQLFKLGAAISLAREYNRKLIISKVHFIPNGHQPSNKTMQTLEKLFNKPAMPLQIIDGNIPNGHFVYRAGENESFQYVDISTRISKDIIQGRGNILLDGYFINPRYLPNDYPNLISIAPTRPIKGITQEYGNFHNTYFIHIRLGDYVSNPLYCISFESYYMDCIARIKKSIPTAQFIVCTNEYSKNLEKCLKPIRRLTDFTLQSPKDDELDTLYIMSQCRGGICANSTLSWFGCYFQQSRINSNTPLEAREHIFMPYPWINNTYNVFTDENTSDIYPLWATVYNTITNKFRDV
;
A
#
# COMPACT_ATOMS: atom_id res chain seq x y z
N MET A 1 -34.99 2.25 -10.57
CA MET A 1 -35.19 3.48 -11.37
C MET A 1 -33.81 3.86 -11.91
N HIS A 2 -33.51 3.50 -13.18
CA HIS A 2 -32.21 3.81 -13.78
C HIS A 2 -32.18 5.31 -14.06
N ILE A 3 -31.39 6.05 -13.31
CA ILE A 3 -31.08 7.44 -13.63
C ILE A 3 -30.06 7.38 -14.78
N LYS A 4 -30.56 7.55 -16.03
CA LYS A 4 -29.70 7.85 -17.15
C LYS A 4 -29.14 9.25 -16.93
N LEU A 5 -27.86 9.32 -16.62
CA LEU A 5 -27.13 10.59 -16.51
C LEU A 5 -27.18 11.27 -17.88
N THR A 6 -27.85 12.41 -17.96
CA THR A 6 -27.76 13.32 -19.11
C THR A 6 -26.34 13.92 -19.08
N MET A 7 -25.56 13.54 -20.10
CA MET A 7 -24.13 13.84 -20.19
C MET A 7 -23.85 15.33 -20.42
N SER A 8 -22.84 15.85 -19.73
CA SER A 8 -22.04 16.97 -20.20
C SER A 8 -21.41 16.62 -21.57
N ASP A 9 -21.09 17.61 -22.39
CA ASP A 9 -20.65 17.48 -23.79
C ASP A 9 -19.33 16.70 -24.03
N ALA A 10 -18.79 15.99 -23.02
CA ALA A 10 -17.54 15.24 -23.13
C ALA A 10 -17.73 13.99 -24.00
N LYS A 11 -17.04 13.98 -25.14
CA LYS A 11 -17.10 12.95 -26.17
C LYS A 11 -16.37 11.64 -25.79
N TYR A 12 -15.45 11.69 -24.85
CA TYR A 12 -14.57 10.57 -24.48
C TYR A 12 -14.66 10.22 -22.99
N LEU A 13 -14.52 8.92 -22.69
CA LEU A 13 -14.47 8.41 -21.32
C LEU A 13 -13.03 8.04 -20.97
N PHE A 14 -12.61 8.34 -19.76
CA PHE A 14 -11.27 8.03 -19.24
C PHE A 14 -11.39 7.25 -17.93
N PHE A 15 -10.96 6.00 -17.93
CA PHE A 15 -11.05 5.13 -16.77
C PHE A 15 -9.67 4.88 -16.16
N ILE A 16 -9.49 5.30 -14.92
CA ILE A 16 -8.34 4.94 -14.10
C ILE A 16 -8.62 3.56 -13.53
N TYR A 17 -7.95 2.56 -14.09
CA TYR A 17 -8.11 1.16 -13.76
C TYR A 17 -7.29 0.83 -12.51
N SER A 18 -7.96 0.61 -11.39
CA SER A 18 -7.34 0.45 -10.11
C SER A 18 -7.89 -0.77 -9.36
N CYS A 19 -7.41 -0.99 -8.18
CA CYS A 19 -7.98 -1.92 -7.22
C CYS A 19 -8.22 -1.19 -5.89
N LYS A 20 -9.09 -1.75 -5.05
CA LYS A 20 -9.44 -1.17 -3.74
C LYS A 20 -8.21 -0.80 -2.90
N LYS A 21 -7.12 -1.58 -3.03
CA LYS A 21 -5.86 -1.36 -2.35
C LYS A 21 -5.14 -0.09 -2.83
N ASN A 22 -5.26 0.26 -4.10
CA ASN A 22 -4.54 1.36 -4.75
C ASN A 22 -5.41 2.61 -4.95
N LEU A 23 -6.61 2.69 -4.35
CA LEU A 23 -7.53 3.81 -4.56
C LEU A 23 -6.89 5.18 -4.30
N LEU A 24 -6.03 5.31 -3.29
CA LEU A 24 -5.34 6.57 -3.03
C LEU A 24 -4.45 7.01 -4.21
N GLN A 25 -3.82 6.06 -4.87
CA GLN A 25 -3.01 6.31 -6.07
C GLN A 25 -3.90 6.74 -7.24
N ALA A 26 -5.00 6.03 -7.47
CA ALA A 26 -5.99 6.38 -8.48
C ALA A 26 -6.61 7.76 -8.23
N GLU A 27 -6.94 8.09 -6.99
CA GLU A 27 -7.42 9.41 -6.58
C GLU A 27 -6.39 10.51 -6.83
N THR A 28 -5.11 10.23 -6.63
CA THR A 28 -4.03 11.17 -6.93
C THR A 28 -3.99 11.51 -8.42
N ILE A 29 -4.12 10.50 -9.28
CA ILE A 29 -4.19 10.68 -10.73
C ILE A 29 -5.47 11.42 -11.13
N TYR A 30 -6.62 11.05 -10.56
CA TYR A 30 -7.89 11.73 -10.79
C TYR A 30 -7.80 13.23 -10.48
N ASN A 31 -7.34 13.56 -9.28
CA ASN A 31 -7.19 14.95 -8.84
C ASN A 31 -6.17 15.74 -9.70
N TYR A 32 -5.10 15.09 -10.13
CA TYR A 32 -4.16 15.68 -11.09
C TYR A 32 -4.85 16.03 -12.41
N LEU A 33 -5.60 15.09 -13.00
CA LEU A 33 -6.34 15.32 -14.25
C LEU A 33 -7.36 16.45 -14.10
N VAL A 34 -8.12 16.47 -13.00
CA VAL A 34 -9.07 17.55 -12.67
C VAL A 34 -8.35 18.90 -12.58
N SER A 35 -7.21 18.96 -11.91
CA SER A 35 -6.40 20.20 -11.77
C SER A 35 -5.89 20.74 -13.10
N LYS A 36 -5.80 19.89 -14.13
CA LYS A 36 -5.38 20.25 -15.49
C LYS A 36 -6.56 20.54 -16.42
N ASN A 37 -7.77 20.66 -15.90
CA ASN A 37 -9.00 20.87 -16.66
C ASN A 37 -9.27 19.78 -17.71
N PHE A 38 -8.79 18.56 -17.49
CA PHE A 38 -8.94 17.43 -18.40
C PHE A 38 -10.42 17.06 -18.61
N GLN A 39 -11.26 17.37 -17.64
CA GLN A 39 -12.72 17.19 -17.69
C GLN A 39 -13.42 17.94 -18.82
N GLN A 40 -12.80 18.94 -19.43
CA GLN A 40 -13.36 19.62 -20.61
C GLN A 40 -13.49 18.69 -21.83
N HIS A 41 -12.70 17.63 -21.88
CA HIS A 41 -12.65 16.70 -23.00
C HIS A 41 -13.04 15.28 -22.62
N PHE A 42 -12.92 14.92 -21.33
CA PHE A 42 -13.12 13.58 -20.82
C PHE A 42 -14.06 13.56 -19.61
N GLN A 43 -14.90 12.55 -19.55
CA GLN A 43 -15.46 12.13 -18.28
C GLN A 43 -14.50 11.13 -17.64
N ILE A 44 -14.08 11.40 -16.41
CA ILE A 44 -13.02 10.66 -15.73
C ILE A 44 -13.65 9.82 -14.62
N PHE A 45 -13.29 8.54 -14.56
CA PHE A 45 -13.77 7.61 -13.56
C PHE A 45 -12.62 6.78 -13.00
N ILE A 46 -12.75 6.41 -11.72
CA ILE A 46 -11.90 5.40 -11.08
C ILE A 46 -12.69 4.10 -11.05
N ILE A 47 -12.09 2.99 -11.48
CA ILE A 47 -12.72 1.68 -11.43
C ILE A 47 -11.98 0.72 -10.50
N TYR A 48 -12.76 -0.08 -9.78
CA TYR A 48 -12.25 -1.19 -8.99
C TYR A 48 -13.32 -2.26 -8.76
N GLY A 49 -12.89 -3.47 -8.42
CA GLY A 49 -13.77 -4.57 -8.08
C GLY A 49 -14.18 -4.53 -6.59
N ASN A 50 -15.39 -4.90 -6.28
CA ASN A 50 -15.85 -5.07 -4.90
C ASN A 50 -17.10 -5.95 -4.80
N THR A 51 -16.92 -7.27 -4.78
CA THR A 51 -18.03 -8.23 -4.66
C THR A 51 -18.75 -8.18 -3.30
N SER A 52 -18.17 -7.53 -2.30
CA SER A 52 -18.72 -7.47 -0.94
C SER A 52 -19.73 -6.35 -0.72
N ARG A 53 -20.04 -5.53 -1.73
CA ARG A 53 -21.07 -4.49 -1.63
C ARG A 53 -22.44 -5.12 -1.44
N LEU A 54 -23.22 -4.57 -0.51
CA LEU A 54 -24.57 -5.05 -0.20
C LEU A 54 -25.50 -4.99 -1.41
N GLU A 55 -25.34 -3.99 -2.25
CA GLU A 55 -26.11 -3.76 -3.46
C GLU A 55 -25.93 -4.87 -4.50
N PHE A 56 -24.84 -5.65 -4.41
CA PHE A 56 -24.59 -6.81 -5.27
C PHE A 56 -25.14 -8.12 -4.71
N GLN A 57 -25.48 -8.15 -3.43
CA GLN A 57 -25.94 -9.38 -2.76
C GLN A 57 -27.38 -9.71 -3.13
N GLY A 58 -27.59 -10.88 -3.72
CA GLY A 58 -28.92 -11.35 -4.10
C GLY A 58 -29.57 -10.58 -5.26
N THR A 59 -28.80 -9.78 -6.00
CA THR A 59 -29.26 -8.99 -7.14
C THR A 59 -28.53 -9.39 -8.42
N THR A 60 -29.09 -9.00 -9.57
CA THR A 60 -28.42 -9.11 -10.90
C THR A 60 -27.57 -7.89 -11.23
N GLN A 61 -27.40 -6.98 -10.28
CA GLN A 61 -26.63 -5.74 -10.47
C GLN A 61 -25.14 -6.06 -10.55
N ASN A 62 -24.50 -5.65 -11.63
CA ASN A 62 -23.10 -5.97 -11.91
C ASN A 62 -22.16 -4.77 -11.72
N HIS A 63 -22.70 -3.57 -11.52
CA HIS A 63 -21.93 -2.35 -11.31
C HIS A 63 -22.72 -1.31 -10.52
N ILE A 64 -22.00 -0.40 -9.86
CA ILE A 64 -22.54 0.77 -9.16
C ILE A 64 -21.69 1.97 -9.57
N LEU A 65 -22.32 3.09 -9.91
CA LEU A 65 -21.66 4.35 -10.13
C LEU A 65 -21.96 5.30 -8.98
N GLU A 66 -20.91 5.64 -8.21
CA GLU A 66 -20.97 6.58 -7.08
C GLU A 66 -20.00 7.74 -7.36
N ASP A 67 -20.53 8.92 -7.67
CA ASP A 67 -19.74 10.07 -8.09
C ASP A 67 -18.84 9.72 -9.29
N HIS A 68 -17.52 9.72 -9.11
CA HIS A 68 -16.54 9.32 -10.13
C HIS A 68 -16.01 7.89 -9.94
N HIS A 69 -16.60 7.10 -9.05
CA HIS A 69 -16.22 5.71 -8.81
C HIS A 69 -17.17 4.75 -9.51
N LEU A 70 -16.65 3.95 -10.43
CA LEU A 70 -17.38 2.84 -11.03
C LEU A 70 -16.95 1.54 -10.35
N ILE A 71 -17.81 1.03 -9.50
CA ILE A 71 -17.57 -0.16 -8.68
C ILE A 71 -18.16 -1.36 -9.41
N LEU A 72 -17.35 -2.38 -9.65
CA LEU A 72 -17.76 -3.57 -10.39
C LEU A 72 -18.00 -4.75 -9.43
N ASN A 73 -19.01 -5.56 -9.71
CA ASN A 73 -19.26 -6.82 -8.99
C ASN A 73 -18.31 -7.92 -9.49
N THR A 74 -17.02 -7.73 -9.28
CA THR A 74 -15.96 -8.66 -9.66
C THR A 74 -14.93 -8.75 -8.56
N LEU A 75 -14.16 -9.85 -8.56
CA LEU A 75 -12.95 -9.95 -7.74
C LEU A 75 -11.97 -8.85 -8.15
N ASP A 76 -11.20 -8.38 -7.19
CA ASP A 76 -10.27 -7.27 -7.34
C ASP A 76 -8.81 -7.73 -7.19
N ASP A 77 -8.52 -8.91 -7.72
CA ASP A 77 -7.20 -9.53 -7.73
C ASP A 77 -6.59 -9.56 -9.13
N TYR A 78 -5.31 -9.88 -9.21
CA TYR A 78 -4.55 -9.92 -10.46
C TYR A 78 -5.01 -11.04 -11.40
N TYR A 79 -5.54 -12.15 -10.88
CA TYR A 79 -6.00 -13.28 -11.69
C TYR A 79 -7.36 -13.03 -12.34
N SER A 80 -8.11 -12.07 -11.85
CA SER A 80 -9.45 -11.70 -12.31
C SER A 80 -9.47 -10.48 -13.23
N LEU A 81 -8.30 -9.92 -13.61
CA LEU A 81 -8.22 -8.69 -14.41
C LEU A 81 -8.98 -8.79 -15.73
N ASN A 82 -8.94 -9.94 -16.43
CA ASN A 82 -9.69 -10.15 -17.67
C ASN A 82 -11.21 -10.12 -17.44
N GLN A 83 -11.72 -10.73 -16.37
CA GLN A 83 -13.15 -10.67 -16.00
C GLN A 83 -13.55 -9.26 -15.58
N LYS A 84 -12.70 -8.56 -14.84
CA LYS A 84 -12.91 -7.20 -14.41
C LYS A 84 -12.99 -6.25 -15.61
N THR A 85 -12.11 -6.41 -16.61
CA THR A 85 -12.13 -5.62 -17.83
C THR A 85 -13.39 -5.89 -18.67
N LEU A 86 -13.82 -7.15 -18.79
CA LEU A 86 -15.09 -7.46 -19.45
C LEU A 86 -16.30 -6.85 -18.71
N SER A 87 -16.30 -6.90 -17.39
CA SER A 87 -17.33 -6.28 -16.57
C SER A 87 -17.34 -4.75 -16.70
N LEU A 88 -16.16 -4.12 -16.79
CA LEU A 88 -16.02 -2.71 -17.10
C LEU A 88 -16.66 -2.36 -18.43
N PHE A 89 -16.32 -3.10 -19.50
CA PHE A 89 -16.86 -2.82 -20.85
C PHE A 89 -18.38 -2.95 -20.89
N ARG A 90 -18.94 -3.94 -20.21
CA ARG A 90 -20.39 -4.09 -20.06
C ARG A 90 -21.01 -2.92 -19.30
N ALA A 91 -20.42 -2.55 -18.16
CA ALA A 91 -20.91 -1.42 -17.37
C ALA A 91 -20.89 -0.11 -18.18
N ILE A 92 -19.84 0.12 -18.98
CA ILE A 92 -19.77 1.28 -19.87
C ILE A 92 -20.93 1.26 -20.90
N LEU A 93 -21.16 0.13 -21.54
CA LEU A 93 -22.24 0.01 -22.54
C LEU A 93 -23.64 0.14 -21.92
N ASP A 94 -23.80 -0.22 -20.64
CA ASP A 94 -25.07 -0.08 -19.91
C ASP A 94 -25.31 1.35 -19.44
N LEU A 95 -24.28 2.04 -18.94
CA LEU A 95 -24.37 3.36 -18.33
C LEU A 95 -24.33 4.50 -19.33
N PHE A 96 -23.53 4.37 -20.39
CA PHE A 96 -23.25 5.46 -21.31
C PHE A 96 -23.80 5.17 -22.72
N THR A 97 -24.69 6.01 -23.19
CA THR A 97 -25.33 5.84 -24.51
C THR A 97 -24.62 6.59 -25.63
N SER A 98 -23.97 7.72 -25.29
CA SER A 98 -23.34 8.63 -26.23
C SER A 98 -21.89 8.92 -25.84
N PHE A 99 -20.93 8.32 -26.52
CA PHE A 99 -19.50 8.57 -26.42
C PHE A 99 -18.79 8.07 -27.69
N SER A 100 -17.61 8.59 -27.97
CA SER A 100 -16.82 8.16 -29.14
C SER A 100 -15.88 7.02 -28.83
N GLY A 101 -15.32 7.00 -27.63
CA GLY A 101 -14.42 5.96 -27.22
C GLY A 101 -13.97 6.10 -25.75
N VAL A 102 -13.16 5.14 -25.35
CA VAL A 102 -12.74 4.91 -23.98
C VAL A 102 -11.22 4.81 -23.92
N PHE A 103 -10.62 5.50 -22.97
CA PHE A 103 -9.25 5.26 -22.54
C PHE A 103 -9.26 4.43 -21.27
N LYS A 104 -8.58 3.29 -21.28
CA LYS A 104 -8.22 2.53 -20.07
C LYS A 104 -6.81 2.91 -19.67
N CYS A 105 -6.61 3.32 -18.46
CA CYS A 105 -5.35 3.80 -17.90
C CYS A 105 -5.12 3.13 -16.56
N ASP A 106 -3.99 2.45 -16.36
CA ASP A 106 -3.65 1.86 -15.08
C ASP A 106 -3.31 2.95 -14.04
N ASP A 107 -3.43 2.60 -12.77
CA ASP A 107 -3.20 3.52 -11.66
C ASP A 107 -1.71 3.81 -11.37
N ASP A 108 -0.79 3.22 -12.12
CA ASP A 108 0.64 3.52 -12.13
C ASP A 108 1.09 4.32 -13.38
N ILE A 109 0.15 4.82 -14.17
CA ILE A 109 0.41 5.74 -15.29
C ILE A 109 0.28 7.19 -14.82
N ILE A 110 1.24 8.03 -15.20
CA ILE A 110 1.13 9.48 -15.14
C ILE A 110 0.65 9.99 -16.51
N PRO A 111 -0.63 10.34 -16.68
CA PRO A 111 -1.15 10.77 -17.96
C PRO A 111 -0.55 12.10 -18.42
N ASN A 112 -0.10 12.17 -19.67
CA ASN A 112 0.26 13.44 -20.26
C ASN A 112 -0.98 14.10 -20.87
N VAL A 113 -1.53 15.08 -20.15
CA VAL A 113 -2.79 15.75 -20.50
C VAL A 113 -2.71 16.44 -21.87
N VAL A 114 -1.58 17.07 -22.20
CA VAL A 114 -1.40 17.77 -23.47
C VAL A 114 -1.44 16.76 -24.61
N HIS A 115 -0.64 15.70 -24.55
CA HIS A 115 -0.61 14.66 -25.57
C HIS A 115 -1.98 14.02 -25.80
N LEU A 116 -2.69 13.63 -24.73
CA LEU A 116 -4.00 13.02 -24.83
C LEU A 116 -5.06 13.99 -25.40
N THR A 117 -4.99 15.25 -25.02
CA THR A 117 -5.89 16.28 -25.56
C THR A 117 -5.62 16.53 -27.04
N ASP A 118 -4.36 16.59 -27.47
CA ASP A 118 -3.97 16.77 -28.88
C ASP A 118 -4.48 15.63 -29.76
N LEU A 119 -4.47 14.39 -29.26
CA LEU A 119 -5.02 13.24 -29.99
C LEU A 119 -6.50 13.40 -30.31
N ILE A 120 -7.28 14.00 -29.39
CA ILE A 120 -8.72 14.20 -29.58
C ILE A 120 -9.00 15.42 -30.44
N THR A 121 -8.33 16.53 -30.17
CA THR A 121 -8.58 17.79 -30.87
C THR A 121 -8.10 17.77 -32.33
N SER A 122 -7.12 16.91 -32.63
CA SER A 122 -6.67 16.65 -34.00
C SER A 122 -7.60 15.71 -34.78
N PHE A 123 -8.70 15.23 -34.20
CA PHE A 123 -9.62 14.25 -34.79
C PHE A 123 -8.96 12.93 -35.22
N MET A 124 -7.76 12.64 -34.78
CA MET A 124 -7.03 11.41 -35.12
C MET A 124 -7.80 10.16 -34.69
N LEU A 125 -8.47 10.22 -33.55
CA LEU A 125 -9.20 9.08 -32.98
C LEU A 125 -10.51 8.79 -33.71
N ASP A 126 -11.07 9.70 -34.49
CA ASP A 126 -12.33 9.47 -35.22
C ASP A 126 -12.22 8.35 -36.28
N THR A 127 -11.01 8.00 -36.67
CA THR A 127 -10.73 6.93 -37.67
C THR A 127 -10.03 5.71 -37.07
N ILE A 128 -9.91 5.65 -35.74
CA ILE A 128 -9.17 4.61 -35.03
C ILE A 128 -10.10 3.88 -34.07
N ASP A 129 -10.10 2.55 -34.17
CA ASP A 129 -10.89 1.70 -33.29
C ASP A 129 -10.10 1.23 -32.07
N TYR A 130 -8.79 1.02 -32.21
CA TYR A 130 -7.94 0.51 -31.17
C TYR A 130 -6.53 1.03 -31.35
N CYS A 131 -5.94 1.61 -30.31
CA CYS A 131 -4.55 2.04 -30.31
C CYS A 131 -3.94 2.08 -28.91
N GLY A 132 -2.61 2.00 -28.89
CA GLY A 132 -1.76 1.96 -27.71
C GLY A 132 -0.37 1.47 -28.11
N ASN A 133 0.41 1.05 -27.12
CA ASN A 133 1.73 0.46 -27.37
C ASN A 133 1.58 -0.92 -28.00
N LYS A 134 1.73 -0.99 -29.33
CA LYS A 134 1.46 -2.20 -30.09
C LYS A 134 2.44 -3.32 -29.79
N ILE A 135 1.91 -4.51 -29.50
CA ILE A 135 2.65 -5.76 -29.31
C ILE A 135 2.14 -6.81 -30.29
N ASN A 136 3.07 -7.54 -30.94
CA ASN A 136 2.77 -8.59 -31.89
C ASN A 136 3.29 -9.93 -31.40
N VAL A 137 2.41 -10.91 -31.26
CA VAL A 137 2.77 -12.30 -30.98
C VAL A 137 2.46 -13.13 -32.21
N ASN A 138 3.50 -13.65 -32.88
CA ASN A 138 3.42 -14.28 -34.17
C ASN A 138 3.32 -15.81 -34.11
N HIS A 139 3.47 -16.44 -32.95
CA HIS A 139 3.35 -17.89 -32.76
C HIS A 139 2.73 -18.19 -31.41
N GLN A 140 2.02 -19.30 -31.34
CA GLN A 140 1.49 -19.81 -30.07
C GLN A 140 2.60 -20.41 -29.23
N PHE A 141 2.51 -20.25 -27.92
CA PHE A 141 3.40 -20.90 -26.94
C PHE A 141 2.67 -21.14 -25.63
N ASP A 142 3.07 -22.17 -24.91
CA ASP A 142 2.57 -22.40 -23.57
C ASP A 142 3.34 -21.54 -22.59
N TYR A 143 2.63 -20.94 -21.66
CA TYR A 143 3.22 -20.16 -20.58
C TYR A 143 2.48 -20.38 -19.27
N ASN A 144 3.17 -20.11 -18.17
CA ASN A 144 2.59 -20.15 -16.85
C ASN A 144 2.19 -18.71 -16.47
N PHE A 145 0.89 -18.46 -16.32
CA PHE A 145 0.42 -17.14 -15.93
C PHE A 145 1.04 -16.74 -14.60
N ASN A 146 1.67 -15.56 -14.55
CA ASN A 146 2.37 -15.06 -13.37
C ASN A 146 3.49 -16.00 -12.85
N ASN A 147 4.16 -16.74 -13.73
CA ASN A 147 5.17 -17.75 -13.40
C ASN A 147 4.66 -18.89 -12.49
N ASN A 148 3.34 -19.04 -12.35
CA ASN A 148 2.73 -20.11 -11.57
C ASN A 148 2.38 -21.30 -12.47
N SER A 149 3.01 -22.45 -12.23
CA SER A 149 2.78 -23.67 -13.01
C SER A 149 1.35 -24.23 -12.90
N GLU A 150 0.61 -23.90 -11.86
CA GLU A 150 -0.80 -24.27 -11.71
C GLU A 150 -1.71 -23.56 -12.71
N TYR A 151 -1.28 -22.41 -13.21
CA TYR A 151 -2.03 -21.56 -14.13
C TYR A 151 -1.43 -21.57 -15.56
N ARG A 152 -1.16 -22.80 -16.04
CA ARG A 152 -0.66 -22.98 -17.41
C ARG A 152 -1.75 -22.71 -18.43
N THR A 153 -1.40 -21.91 -19.45
CA THR A 153 -2.28 -21.63 -20.57
C THR A 153 -1.48 -21.49 -21.86
N THR A 154 -2.16 -21.59 -23.00
CA THR A 154 -1.56 -21.34 -24.31
C THR A 154 -1.75 -19.88 -24.69
N PHE A 155 -0.65 -19.17 -24.88
CA PHE A 155 -0.67 -17.80 -25.37
C PHE A 155 -1.04 -17.79 -26.86
N PRO A 156 -2.06 -17.04 -27.29
CA PRO A 156 -2.51 -17.07 -28.68
C PRO A 156 -1.61 -16.24 -29.60
N VAL A 157 -1.72 -16.48 -30.92
CA VAL A 157 -1.29 -15.51 -31.94
C VAL A 157 -2.20 -14.29 -31.83
N VAL A 158 -1.63 -13.12 -31.55
CA VAL A 158 -2.42 -11.93 -31.28
C VAL A 158 -1.63 -10.65 -31.52
N ARG A 159 -2.34 -9.60 -31.97
CA ARG A 159 -1.86 -8.22 -32.01
C ARG A 159 -2.66 -7.42 -30.99
N TYR A 160 -2.00 -6.83 -30.04
CA TYR A 160 -2.67 -6.11 -28.95
C TYR A 160 -1.91 -4.84 -28.55
N CYS A 161 -2.54 -4.01 -27.74
CA CYS A 161 -1.90 -2.87 -27.11
C CYS A 161 -1.58 -3.21 -25.66
N GLY A 162 -0.37 -2.85 -25.19
CA GLY A 162 0.04 -3.09 -23.82
C GLY A 162 -0.92 -2.47 -22.79
N GLY A 163 -1.16 -3.21 -21.72
CA GLY A 163 -2.19 -2.96 -20.70
C GLY A 163 -2.17 -1.59 -20.02
N PRO A 164 -0.99 -0.95 -19.75
CA PRO A 164 -0.93 0.28 -18.98
C PRO A 164 -1.81 1.42 -19.49
N LEU A 165 -1.86 1.66 -20.81
CA LEU A 165 -2.72 2.69 -21.40
C LEU A 165 -3.08 2.34 -22.85
N TYR A 166 -4.38 2.22 -23.13
CA TYR A 166 -4.88 2.06 -24.48
C TYR A 166 -6.23 2.74 -24.70
N TYR A 167 -6.56 2.96 -25.97
CA TYR A 167 -7.83 3.53 -26.42
C TYR A 167 -8.62 2.48 -27.20
N ILE A 168 -9.94 2.46 -26.99
CA ILE A 168 -10.91 1.65 -27.72
C ILE A 168 -12.08 2.54 -28.16
N SER A 169 -12.43 2.55 -29.43
CA SER A 169 -13.64 3.24 -29.93
C SER A 169 -14.91 2.57 -29.42
N LYS A 170 -16.01 3.31 -29.42
CA LYS A 170 -17.33 2.73 -29.11
C LYS A 170 -17.65 1.54 -30.01
N ARG A 171 -17.35 1.61 -31.31
CA ARG A 171 -17.55 0.53 -32.26
C ARG A 171 -16.78 -0.73 -31.87
N ALA A 172 -15.53 -0.59 -31.47
CA ALA A 172 -14.72 -1.70 -31.02
C ALA A 172 -15.23 -2.26 -29.67
N LEU A 173 -15.66 -1.37 -28.75
CA LEU A 173 -16.22 -1.77 -27.46
C LEU A 173 -17.52 -2.58 -27.64
N ASP A 174 -18.37 -2.23 -28.62
CA ASP A 174 -19.63 -2.93 -28.91
C ASP A 174 -19.39 -4.42 -29.25
N THR A 175 -18.20 -4.81 -29.72
CA THR A 175 -17.87 -6.23 -29.99
C THR A 175 -17.82 -7.09 -28.73
N PHE A 176 -17.61 -6.48 -27.55
CA PHE A 176 -17.59 -7.18 -26.26
C PHE A 176 -18.97 -7.45 -25.67
N LYS A 177 -20.04 -6.89 -26.27
CA LYS A 177 -21.40 -6.98 -25.73
C LYS A 177 -21.91 -8.41 -25.57
N ASN A 178 -21.55 -9.29 -26.50
CA ASN A 178 -22.04 -10.67 -26.55
C ASN A 178 -21.02 -11.71 -26.04
N ILE A 179 -19.87 -11.30 -25.57
CA ILE A 179 -18.88 -12.23 -25.01
C ILE A 179 -19.38 -12.70 -23.65
N GLN A 180 -19.61 -14.00 -23.50
CA GLN A 180 -20.11 -14.59 -22.25
C GLN A 180 -18.99 -15.03 -21.32
N GLU A 181 -17.91 -15.54 -21.88
CA GLU A 181 -16.78 -16.08 -21.12
C GLU A 181 -15.46 -15.49 -21.63
N VAL A 182 -14.54 -15.24 -20.72
CA VAL A 182 -13.16 -14.89 -21.02
C VAL A 182 -12.25 -16.08 -20.75
N LYS A 183 -11.20 -16.23 -21.54
CA LYS A 183 -10.20 -17.26 -21.32
C LYS A 183 -9.45 -16.92 -20.01
N LEU A 184 -9.59 -17.79 -19.01
CA LEU A 184 -8.89 -17.65 -17.73
C LEU A 184 -7.38 -17.71 -17.94
N PHE A 185 -6.63 -17.07 -17.02
CA PHE A 185 -5.16 -17.04 -17.01
C PHE A 185 -4.52 -16.40 -18.26
N LEU A 186 -5.26 -15.56 -18.97
CA LEU A 186 -4.73 -14.72 -20.01
C LEU A 186 -4.66 -13.28 -19.49
N ALA A 187 -3.54 -12.58 -19.75
CA ALA A 187 -3.42 -11.18 -19.39
C ALA A 187 -4.55 -10.36 -20.01
N GLU A 188 -5.02 -9.32 -19.32
CA GLU A 188 -6.23 -8.58 -19.73
C GLU A 188 -6.09 -7.92 -21.11
N ASP A 189 -4.93 -7.30 -21.37
CA ASP A 189 -4.58 -6.63 -22.62
C ASP A 189 -4.51 -7.62 -23.79
N VAL A 190 -3.97 -8.82 -23.55
CA VAL A 190 -3.96 -9.92 -24.51
C VAL A 190 -5.38 -10.40 -24.80
N MET A 191 -6.22 -10.53 -23.79
CA MET A 191 -7.63 -10.89 -23.94
C MET A 191 -8.38 -9.87 -24.80
N VAL A 192 -8.18 -8.58 -24.54
CA VAL A 192 -8.78 -7.49 -25.32
C VAL A 192 -8.33 -7.58 -26.78
N GLY A 193 -7.01 -7.67 -27.03
CA GLY A 193 -6.49 -7.81 -28.39
C GLY A 193 -6.99 -9.07 -29.11
N TYR A 194 -7.07 -10.20 -28.41
CA TYR A 194 -7.56 -11.45 -28.94
C TYR A 194 -9.02 -11.33 -29.47
N HIS A 195 -9.92 -10.75 -28.66
CA HIS A 195 -11.31 -10.55 -29.08
C HIS A 195 -11.45 -9.53 -30.20
N LEU A 196 -10.70 -8.44 -30.17
CA LEU A 196 -10.70 -7.43 -31.23
C LEU A 196 -10.17 -7.98 -32.55
N ASN A 197 -9.09 -8.80 -32.53
CA ASN A 197 -8.57 -9.44 -33.74
C ASN A 197 -9.62 -10.39 -34.39
N HIS A 198 -10.40 -11.11 -33.58
CA HIS A 198 -11.52 -11.94 -34.12
C HIS A 198 -12.63 -11.09 -34.73
N ALA A 199 -12.78 -9.85 -34.32
CA ALA A 199 -13.66 -8.87 -34.94
C ALA A 199 -12.98 -8.08 -36.08
N SER A 200 -11.81 -8.52 -36.55
CA SER A 200 -10.99 -7.85 -37.59
C SER A 200 -10.55 -6.42 -37.20
N ILE A 201 -10.38 -6.17 -35.91
CA ILE A 201 -9.89 -4.91 -35.35
C ILE A 201 -8.48 -5.14 -34.78
N GLU A 202 -7.51 -4.44 -35.36
CA GLU A 202 -6.10 -4.52 -34.91
C GLU A 202 -5.63 -3.17 -34.38
N PRO A 203 -4.54 -3.17 -33.56
CA PRO A 203 -3.92 -1.93 -33.14
C PRO A 203 -3.53 -1.04 -34.33
N SER A 204 -4.01 0.19 -34.31
CA SER A 204 -3.74 1.15 -35.40
C SER A 204 -2.24 1.51 -35.47
N PRO A 205 -1.64 1.49 -36.66
CA PRO A 205 -0.27 1.94 -36.83
C PRO A 205 -0.13 3.47 -36.82
N LYS A 206 -1.23 4.22 -36.85
CA LYS A 206 -1.21 5.70 -36.87
C LYS A 206 -0.75 6.30 -35.54
N ILE A 207 -0.96 5.59 -34.44
CA ILE A 207 -0.50 5.99 -33.10
C ILE A 207 0.44 4.89 -32.61
N ALA A 208 1.73 5.20 -32.61
CA ALA A 208 2.76 4.23 -32.29
C ALA A 208 2.81 3.87 -30.79
N SER A 209 2.50 4.84 -29.94
CA SER A 209 2.53 4.68 -28.49
C SER A 209 1.65 5.70 -27.79
N LEU A 210 1.05 5.32 -26.66
CA LEU A 210 0.34 6.22 -25.75
C LEU A 210 1.12 6.47 -24.46
N TYR A 211 2.10 5.64 -24.14
CA TYR A 211 2.96 5.78 -22.95
C TYR A 211 4.40 5.31 -23.22
N SER A 212 5.32 5.72 -22.36
CA SER A 212 6.71 5.28 -22.33
C SER A 212 7.08 4.83 -20.92
N ASP A 213 7.97 3.85 -20.82
CA ASP A 213 8.60 3.41 -19.56
C ASP A 213 9.81 4.27 -19.19
N GLU A 214 10.19 5.22 -20.06
CA GLU A 214 11.32 6.10 -19.87
C GLU A 214 10.88 7.43 -19.27
N ALA A 215 11.39 7.77 -18.08
CA ALA A 215 11.06 9.00 -17.37
C ALA A 215 11.40 10.28 -18.17
N SER A 216 12.41 10.21 -19.04
CA SER A 216 12.80 11.31 -19.94
C SER A 216 11.69 11.73 -20.91
N ASP A 217 10.77 10.82 -21.23
CA ASP A 217 9.67 11.05 -22.17
C ASP A 217 8.42 11.64 -21.51
N MET A 218 8.35 11.72 -20.18
CA MET A 218 7.18 12.16 -19.41
C MET A 218 6.62 13.52 -19.85
N LYS A 219 7.45 14.39 -20.41
CA LYS A 219 7.02 15.69 -20.93
C LYS A 219 6.36 15.62 -22.31
N LYS A 220 6.51 14.52 -23.03
CA LYS A 220 6.03 14.32 -24.41
C LYS A 220 4.86 13.37 -24.50
N ILE A 221 4.84 12.32 -23.68
CA ILE A 221 3.89 11.23 -23.68
C ILE A 221 3.57 10.80 -22.25
N SER A 222 2.49 10.04 -22.04
CA SER A 222 2.20 9.49 -20.71
C SER A 222 3.33 8.58 -20.23
N PHE A 223 3.59 8.60 -18.92
CA PHE A 223 4.70 7.85 -18.32
C PHE A 223 4.17 6.67 -17.50
N HIS A 224 4.66 5.48 -17.81
CA HIS A 224 4.37 4.26 -17.05
C HIS A 224 5.40 4.11 -15.92
N ASN A 225 4.93 4.26 -14.70
CA ASN A 225 5.76 4.18 -13.48
C ASN A 225 5.92 2.71 -13.03
N TYR A 226 6.36 1.85 -13.94
CA TYR A 226 6.43 0.41 -13.77
C TYR A 226 7.25 -0.05 -12.54
N LYS A 227 8.28 0.70 -12.16
CA LYS A 227 9.15 0.35 -11.05
C LYS A 227 8.65 0.86 -9.69
N HIS A 228 7.36 1.24 -9.58
CA HIS A 228 6.77 1.78 -8.36
C HIS A 228 7.57 2.93 -7.72
N GLU A 229 8.22 3.74 -8.54
CA GLU A 229 8.89 4.94 -8.10
C GLU A 229 7.85 6.00 -7.70
N THR A 230 7.38 5.93 -6.46
CA THR A 230 6.40 6.89 -5.89
C THR A 230 6.78 8.35 -6.10
N LYS A 231 8.07 8.64 -6.29
CA LYS A 231 8.58 9.98 -6.58
C LYS A 231 7.92 10.64 -7.80
N TYR A 232 7.52 9.86 -8.81
CA TYR A 232 6.87 10.43 -10.00
C TYR A 232 5.39 10.73 -9.75
N LEU A 233 4.72 9.95 -8.92
CA LEU A 233 3.36 10.27 -8.46
C LEU A 233 3.35 11.51 -7.56
N ASP A 234 4.42 11.75 -6.80
CA ASP A 234 4.57 12.96 -5.99
C ASP A 234 4.64 14.24 -6.85
N ILE A 235 5.13 14.15 -8.09
CA ILE A 235 5.18 15.28 -9.03
C ILE A 235 3.78 15.76 -9.44
N ILE A 236 2.80 14.85 -9.45
CA ILE A 236 1.42 15.15 -9.84
C ILE A 236 0.49 15.42 -8.66
N LYS A 237 0.98 15.32 -7.41
CA LYS A 237 0.17 15.67 -6.24
C LYS A 237 -0.22 17.14 -6.29
N VAL A 238 -1.52 17.39 -6.34
CA VAL A 238 -2.10 18.73 -6.22
C VAL A 238 -2.19 19.06 -4.73
N PRO A 239 -1.80 20.27 -4.27
CA PRO A 239 -2.14 20.71 -2.91
C PRO A 239 -3.64 20.52 -2.71
N SER A 240 -4.02 19.88 -1.62
CA SER A 240 -5.42 19.55 -1.34
C SER A 240 -6.29 20.80 -1.49
N LEU A 241 -7.16 20.80 -2.50
CA LEU A 241 -8.27 21.72 -2.55
C LEU A 241 -9.13 21.43 -1.32
N THR A 242 -9.17 22.36 -0.40
CA THR A 242 -10.08 22.33 0.74
C THR A 242 -11.50 22.36 0.18
N PHE A 243 -12.12 21.22 0.05
CA PHE A 243 -13.54 21.14 -0.19
C PHE A 243 -14.26 21.68 1.06
N ASN A 244 -14.81 22.87 0.96
CA ASN A 244 -15.83 23.36 1.88
C ASN A 244 -16.99 22.37 1.81
N LYS A 245 -17.06 21.46 2.76
CA LYS A 245 -18.25 20.64 3.01
C LYS A 245 -19.33 21.61 3.55
N GLN A 246 -20.15 22.16 2.66
CA GLN A 246 -21.44 22.63 3.07
C GLN A 246 -22.23 21.41 3.55
N LYS A 247 -22.55 21.39 4.84
CA LYS A 247 -23.44 20.41 5.45
C LYS A 247 -24.78 20.43 4.71
N PRO A 248 -25.26 19.28 4.21
CA PRO A 248 -26.67 19.17 3.84
C PRO A 248 -27.52 19.25 5.12
N GLU A 249 -28.60 20.03 5.07
CA GLU A 249 -29.59 20.11 6.10
C GLU A 249 -30.23 18.74 6.39
N HIS A 250 -30.58 18.53 7.65
CA HIS A 250 -31.15 17.34 8.25
C HIS A 250 -32.22 16.65 7.40
N VAL A 251 -31.90 15.48 6.87
CA VAL A 251 -32.85 14.41 6.60
C VAL A 251 -32.66 13.40 7.73
N PRO A 252 -33.71 12.89 8.40
CA PRO A 252 -33.56 11.91 9.48
C PRO A 252 -32.94 10.64 8.91
N GLU A 253 -31.71 10.33 9.31
CA GLU A 253 -31.04 9.08 8.98
C GLU A 253 -31.80 7.90 9.58
N HIS A 254 -32.43 7.11 8.74
CA HIS A 254 -32.58 5.70 9.02
C HIS A 254 -31.18 5.10 8.91
N VAL A 255 -30.45 5.02 10.03
CA VAL A 255 -29.21 4.29 10.15
C VAL A 255 -29.53 2.82 9.86
N PRO A 256 -29.02 2.23 8.75
CA PRO A 256 -29.13 0.79 8.56
C PRO A 256 -28.36 0.15 9.72
N VAL A 257 -29.00 -0.73 10.46
CA VAL A 257 -28.32 -1.55 11.48
C VAL A 257 -27.26 -2.37 10.75
N GLN A 258 -26.01 -1.93 10.83
CA GLN A 258 -24.87 -2.64 10.25
C GLN A 258 -24.69 -3.94 11.03
N ILE A 259 -25.20 -5.05 10.47
CA ILE A 259 -25.05 -6.37 11.07
C ILE A 259 -23.58 -6.76 10.90
N SER A 260 -22.79 -6.61 11.96
CA SER A 260 -21.40 -7.03 11.99
C SER A 260 -21.32 -8.55 11.82
N LEU A 261 -20.42 -9.03 10.95
CA LEU A 261 -20.23 -10.45 10.66
C LEU A 261 -19.59 -11.25 11.82
N GLY A 262 -19.21 -10.61 12.91
CA GLY A 262 -18.55 -11.23 14.06
C GLY A 262 -17.35 -10.41 14.49
N TYR A 263 -16.56 -10.96 15.42
CA TYR A 263 -15.36 -10.30 15.94
C TYR A 263 -14.09 -10.77 15.25
N LEU A 264 -13.11 -9.88 15.17
CA LEU A 264 -11.73 -10.20 14.85
C LEU A 264 -10.87 -9.75 16.04
N CYS A 265 -10.05 -10.66 16.54
CA CYS A 265 -9.23 -10.46 17.72
C CYS A 265 -7.77 -10.81 17.39
N PRO A 266 -6.80 -9.90 17.50
CA PRO A 266 -5.40 -10.25 17.41
C PRO A 266 -4.90 -10.87 18.72
N GLN A 267 -4.06 -11.88 18.62
CA GLN A 267 -3.26 -12.34 19.74
C GLN A 267 -2.08 -11.39 19.97
N ILE A 268 -2.05 -10.73 21.10
CA ILE A 268 -1.04 -9.70 21.41
C ILE A 268 0.12 -10.32 22.19
N ASN A 269 1.31 -10.30 21.59
CA ASN A 269 2.58 -10.69 22.21
C ASN A 269 3.75 -9.98 21.51
N GLY A 270 4.96 -10.15 22.01
CA GLY A 270 6.15 -9.49 21.49
C GLY A 270 6.30 -8.04 21.97
N GLY A 271 7.40 -7.36 21.59
CA GLY A 271 7.65 -5.95 21.90
C GLY A 271 6.67 -5.03 21.17
N LEU A 272 6.65 -3.75 21.55
CA LEU A 272 5.71 -2.74 21.06
C LEU A 272 5.63 -2.66 19.53
N GLY A 273 6.76 -2.73 18.82
CA GLY A 273 6.74 -2.72 17.34
C GLY A 273 6.01 -3.91 16.74
N ASN A 274 6.17 -5.12 17.30
CA ASN A 274 5.43 -6.31 16.86
C ASN A 274 3.93 -6.16 17.15
N GLN A 275 3.57 -5.60 18.30
CA GLN A 275 2.17 -5.34 18.65
C GLN A 275 1.51 -4.37 17.68
N LEU A 276 2.25 -3.33 17.24
CA LEU A 276 1.77 -2.38 16.24
C LEU A 276 1.52 -3.05 14.88
N PHE A 277 2.38 -3.94 14.40
CA PHE A 277 2.12 -4.71 13.19
C PHE A 277 0.89 -5.60 13.31
N LYS A 278 0.74 -6.34 14.41
CA LYS A 278 -0.43 -7.19 14.67
C LYS A 278 -1.73 -6.40 14.68
N LEU A 279 -1.73 -5.24 15.34
CA LEU A 279 -2.90 -4.37 15.38
C LEU A 279 -3.20 -3.76 14.01
N GLY A 280 -2.18 -3.32 13.27
CA GLY A 280 -2.35 -2.84 11.91
C GLY A 280 -3.01 -3.88 11.01
N ALA A 281 -2.51 -5.12 11.01
CA ALA A 281 -3.10 -6.23 10.28
C ALA A 281 -4.54 -6.52 10.73
N ALA A 282 -4.78 -6.54 12.05
CA ALA A 282 -6.12 -6.79 12.59
C ALA A 282 -7.12 -5.70 12.19
N ILE A 283 -6.69 -4.42 12.17
CA ILE A 283 -7.51 -3.29 11.73
C ILE A 283 -7.86 -3.42 10.25
N SER A 284 -6.86 -3.69 9.39
CA SER A 284 -7.08 -3.87 7.95
C SER A 284 -8.07 -4.98 7.68
N LEU A 285 -7.86 -6.15 8.27
CA LEU A 285 -8.72 -7.32 8.07
C LEU A 285 -10.12 -7.13 8.68
N ALA A 286 -10.23 -6.47 9.84
CA ALA A 286 -11.52 -6.16 10.44
C ALA A 286 -12.36 -5.24 9.54
N ARG A 287 -11.73 -4.26 8.90
CA ARG A 287 -12.38 -3.37 7.93
C ARG A 287 -12.73 -4.12 6.64
N GLU A 288 -11.80 -4.90 6.12
CA GLU A 288 -11.97 -5.66 4.89
C GLU A 288 -13.13 -6.66 5.00
N TYR A 289 -13.23 -7.35 6.14
CA TYR A 289 -14.28 -8.36 6.36
C TYR A 289 -15.48 -7.85 7.15
N ASN A 290 -15.62 -6.52 7.30
CA ASN A 290 -16.72 -5.88 8.03
C ASN A 290 -16.94 -6.46 9.44
N ARG A 291 -15.83 -6.71 10.16
CA ARG A 291 -15.86 -7.29 11.52
C ARG A 291 -15.57 -6.24 12.58
N LYS A 292 -16.11 -6.46 13.76
CA LYS A 292 -15.73 -5.66 14.92
C LYS A 292 -14.36 -6.08 15.42
N LEU A 293 -13.43 -5.13 15.56
CA LEU A 293 -12.16 -5.38 16.20
C LEU A 293 -12.33 -5.37 17.72
N ILE A 294 -11.93 -6.47 18.35
CA ILE A 294 -11.86 -6.58 19.80
C ILE A 294 -10.46 -6.99 20.23
N ILE A 295 -10.06 -6.60 21.42
CA ILE A 295 -8.85 -7.06 22.07
C ILE A 295 -9.26 -7.77 23.36
N SER A 296 -8.98 -9.06 23.44
CA SER A 296 -9.26 -9.87 24.61
C SER A 296 -8.00 -10.01 25.47
N LYS A 297 -8.09 -9.66 26.76
CA LYS A 297 -6.97 -9.81 27.70
C LYS A 297 -6.51 -11.25 27.86
N VAL A 298 -7.39 -12.23 27.63
CA VAL A 298 -7.05 -13.65 27.68
C VAL A 298 -6.05 -14.05 26.59
N HIS A 299 -6.06 -13.33 25.46
CA HIS A 299 -5.16 -13.54 24.32
C HIS A 299 -3.90 -12.67 24.38
N PHE A 300 -3.63 -12.05 25.54
CA PHE A 300 -2.32 -11.47 25.83
C PHE A 300 -1.40 -12.56 26.32
N ILE A 301 -0.41 -12.90 25.53
CA ILE A 301 0.62 -13.83 25.97
C ILE A 301 1.68 -13.00 26.71
N PRO A 302 1.95 -13.25 28.00
CA PRO A 302 3.05 -12.63 28.70
C PRO A 302 4.34 -12.95 27.95
N ASN A 303 5.01 -11.94 27.46
CA ASN A 303 6.37 -12.10 26.94
C ASN A 303 7.33 -11.50 27.98
N GLY A 304 8.58 -11.94 27.97
CA GLY A 304 9.60 -11.48 28.91
C GLY A 304 9.90 -9.98 28.86
N HIS A 305 9.21 -9.22 28.02
CA HIS A 305 9.46 -7.79 27.81
C HIS A 305 8.49 -6.88 28.58
N GLN A 306 7.22 -7.30 28.74
CA GLN A 306 6.24 -6.48 29.49
C GLN A 306 5.19 -7.32 30.24
N PRO A 307 4.79 -6.93 31.45
CA PRO A 307 3.59 -7.45 32.09
C PRO A 307 2.34 -7.10 31.25
N SER A 308 1.36 -8.00 31.20
CA SER A 308 0.12 -7.83 30.43
C SER A 308 -0.62 -6.51 30.71
N ASN A 309 -0.62 -6.03 31.96
CA ASN A 309 -1.24 -4.76 32.33
C ASN A 309 -0.54 -3.54 31.71
N LYS A 310 0.80 -3.55 31.60
CA LYS A 310 1.55 -2.45 30.98
C LYS A 310 1.30 -2.41 29.48
N THR A 311 1.21 -3.57 28.81
CA THR A 311 0.85 -3.68 27.40
C THR A 311 -0.51 -3.04 27.13
N MET A 312 -1.51 -3.33 27.97
CA MET A 312 -2.85 -2.73 27.86
C MET A 312 -2.83 -1.21 27.94
N GLN A 313 -2.20 -0.67 28.98
CA GLN A 313 -2.09 0.77 29.19
C GLN A 313 -1.39 1.46 28.01
N THR A 314 -0.39 0.80 27.42
CA THR A 314 0.33 1.28 26.23
C THR A 314 -0.59 1.34 25.02
N LEU A 315 -1.35 0.27 24.77
CA LEU A 315 -2.29 0.22 23.66
C LEU A 315 -3.44 1.22 23.81
N GLU A 316 -4.00 1.37 25.02
CA GLU A 316 -5.03 2.36 25.32
C GLU A 316 -4.53 3.79 25.05
N LYS A 317 -3.30 4.10 25.40
CA LYS A 317 -2.69 5.41 25.11
C LYS A 317 -2.51 5.64 23.60
N LEU A 318 -2.03 4.64 22.86
CA LEU A 318 -1.77 4.73 21.43
C LEU A 318 -3.05 4.90 20.61
N PHE A 319 -4.12 4.20 20.97
CA PHE A 319 -5.39 4.17 20.23
C PHE A 319 -6.49 5.02 20.88
N ASN A 320 -6.14 6.06 21.59
CA ASN A 320 -7.07 6.97 22.26
C ASN A 320 -7.75 7.99 21.32
N LYS A 321 -7.81 7.70 20.02
CA LYS A 321 -8.50 8.58 19.06
C LYS A 321 -9.94 8.14 18.83
N PRO A 322 -10.91 9.08 18.75
CA PRO A 322 -12.33 8.75 18.53
C PRO A 322 -12.61 7.96 17.25
N ALA A 323 -11.73 8.10 16.24
CA ALA A 323 -11.89 7.46 14.94
C ALA A 323 -11.85 5.92 14.99
N MET A 324 -11.34 5.33 16.09
CA MET A 324 -11.27 3.90 16.26
C MET A 324 -11.27 3.50 17.74
N PRO A 325 -12.45 3.37 18.37
CA PRO A 325 -12.51 2.84 19.72
C PRO A 325 -12.09 1.37 19.72
N LEU A 326 -10.96 1.07 20.37
CA LEU A 326 -10.61 -0.31 20.68
C LEU A 326 -11.60 -0.85 21.71
N GLN A 327 -12.34 -1.88 21.34
CA GLN A 327 -13.15 -2.58 22.32
C GLN A 327 -12.27 -3.62 23.02
N ILE A 328 -11.99 -3.39 24.28
CA ILE A 328 -11.21 -4.29 25.12
C ILE A 328 -12.17 -5.10 25.99
N ILE A 329 -11.97 -6.42 26.03
CA ILE A 329 -12.75 -7.34 26.84
C ILE A 329 -11.85 -8.12 27.80
N ASP A 330 -12.36 -8.39 29.00
CA ASP A 330 -11.61 -9.13 30.03
C ASP A 330 -11.66 -10.66 29.83
N GLY A 331 -12.69 -11.17 29.16
CA GLY A 331 -12.95 -12.59 28.94
C GLY A 331 -12.57 -13.09 27.55
N ASN A 332 -12.90 -14.35 27.29
CA ASN A 332 -12.75 -14.97 25.98
C ASN A 332 -13.62 -14.31 24.91
N ILE A 333 -13.25 -14.52 23.64
CA ILE A 333 -14.06 -14.09 22.50
C ILE A 333 -15.43 -14.78 22.60
N PRO A 334 -16.55 -14.02 22.55
CA PRO A 334 -17.88 -14.60 22.66
C PRO A 334 -18.14 -15.70 21.60
N ASN A 335 -18.89 -16.74 21.96
CA ASN A 335 -19.39 -17.77 21.04
C ASN A 335 -18.33 -18.61 20.29
N GLY A 336 -17.13 -18.73 20.85
CA GLY A 336 -16.04 -19.44 20.21
C GLY A 336 -15.39 -18.63 19.06
N HIS A 337 -14.31 -19.18 18.49
CA HIS A 337 -13.57 -18.51 17.43
C HIS A 337 -12.80 -19.53 16.57
N PHE A 338 -12.61 -19.15 15.31
CA PHE A 338 -11.64 -19.78 14.42
C PHE A 338 -10.26 -19.17 14.67
N VAL A 339 -9.22 -19.99 14.78
CA VAL A 339 -7.84 -19.51 14.93
C VAL A 339 -7.16 -19.53 13.57
N TYR A 340 -6.84 -18.37 13.03
CA TYR A 340 -5.88 -18.26 11.95
C TYR A 340 -4.49 -18.16 12.55
N ARG A 341 -3.63 -19.12 12.23
CA ARG A 341 -2.24 -19.14 12.66
C ARG A 341 -1.33 -18.93 11.46
N ALA A 342 -0.63 -17.80 11.43
CA ALA A 342 0.40 -17.54 10.44
C ALA A 342 1.58 -18.50 10.64
N GLY A 343 2.07 -19.12 9.57
CA GLY A 343 3.27 -19.93 9.60
C GLY A 343 4.51 -19.10 9.99
N GLU A 344 5.58 -19.77 10.43
CA GLU A 344 6.83 -19.08 10.80
C GLU A 344 7.37 -18.24 9.64
N ASN A 345 7.34 -18.77 8.42
CA ASN A 345 7.75 -18.08 7.20
C ASN A 345 6.82 -16.94 6.79
N GLU A 346 5.56 -16.97 7.22
CA GLU A 346 4.56 -15.94 6.94
C GLU A 346 4.68 -14.72 7.86
N SER A 347 5.59 -14.74 8.85
CA SER A 347 5.77 -13.61 9.77
C SER A 347 6.22 -12.33 9.08
N PHE A 348 6.98 -12.44 7.98
CA PHE A 348 7.53 -11.31 7.22
C PHE A 348 6.97 -11.21 5.79
N GLN A 349 6.43 -12.30 5.27
CA GLN A 349 5.84 -12.34 3.94
C GLN A 349 4.38 -11.89 4.00
N TYR A 350 3.96 -11.11 3.03
CA TYR A 350 2.53 -10.82 2.87
C TYR A 350 1.81 -12.03 2.32
N VAL A 351 0.83 -12.51 3.05
CA VAL A 351 -0.09 -13.56 2.63
C VAL A 351 -1.49 -12.98 2.62
N ASP A 352 -2.19 -13.18 1.52
CA ASP A 352 -3.62 -12.88 1.49
C ASP A 352 -4.35 -13.88 2.39
N ILE A 353 -4.72 -13.41 3.58
CA ILE A 353 -5.36 -14.23 4.62
C ILE A 353 -6.69 -14.80 4.13
N SER A 354 -7.36 -14.15 3.18
CA SER A 354 -8.60 -14.64 2.58
C SER A 354 -8.43 -15.99 1.87
N THR A 355 -7.23 -16.25 1.37
CA THR A 355 -6.91 -17.53 0.71
C THR A 355 -6.69 -18.68 1.68
N ARG A 356 -6.45 -18.37 2.96
CA ARG A 356 -6.12 -19.34 4.02
C ARG A 356 -7.29 -19.62 4.97
N ILE A 357 -8.32 -18.80 4.96
CA ILE A 357 -9.52 -18.98 5.78
C ILE A 357 -10.67 -19.35 4.85
N SER A 358 -11.46 -20.38 5.21
CA SER A 358 -12.60 -20.77 4.39
C SER A 358 -13.57 -19.60 4.20
N LYS A 359 -14.19 -19.52 3.02
CA LYS A 359 -15.16 -18.47 2.70
C LYS A 359 -16.31 -18.42 3.70
N ASP A 360 -16.73 -19.57 4.21
CA ASP A 360 -17.81 -19.65 5.21
C ASP A 360 -17.44 -18.98 6.53
N ILE A 361 -16.18 -19.07 6.94
CA ILE A 361 -15.70 -18.37 8.14
C ILE A 361 -15.57 -16.89 7.88
N ILE A 362 -14.99 -16.48 6.73
CA ILE A 362 -14.80 -15.06 6.38
C ILE A 362 -16.14 -14.35 6.22
N GLN A 363 -17.10 -14.97 5.52
CA GLN A 363 -18.42 -14.42 5.24
C GLN A 363 -19.44 -14.71 6.34
N GLY A 364 -19.12 -15.66 7.25
CA GLY A 364 -19.99 -16.05 8.35
C GLY A 364 -19.94 -15.11 9.54
N ARG A 365 -20.82 -15.37 10.53
CA ARG A 365 -20.86 -14.63 11.81
C ARG A 365 -19.84 -15.14 12.84
N GLY A 366 -18.99 -16.11 12.47
CA GLY A 366 -17.98 -16.67 13.35
C GLY A 366 -16.89 -15.65 13.71
N ASN A 367 -16.32 -15.80 14.89
CA ASN A 367 -15.22 -14.94 15.33
C ASN A 367 -13.88 -15.46 14.82
N ILE A 368 -12.90 -14.58 14.61
CA ILE A 368 -11.55 -14.93 14.14
C ILE A 368 -10.53 -14.44 15.16
N LEU A 369 -9.67 -15.35 15.63
CA LEU A 369 -8.46 -15.04 16.38
C LEU A 369 -7.28 -15.05 15.39
N LEU A 370 -6.54 -13.95 15.32
CA LEU A 370 -5.33 -13.84 14.52
C LEU A 370 -4.10 -14.13 15.38
N ASP A 371 -3.42 -15.25 15.11
CA ASP A 371 -2.18 -15.65 15.74
C ASP A 371 -1.03 -15.58 14.74
N GLY A 372 -0.16 -14.58 14.86
CA GLY A 372 0.97 -14.34 13.97
C GLY A 372 1.59 -12.98 14.21
N TYR A 373 2.77 -12.73 13.63
CA TYR A 373 3.47 -11.45 13.78
C TYR A 373 3.08 -10.40 12.73
N PHE A 374 2.76 -10.82 11.51
CA PHE A 374 2.33 -9.94 10.40
C PHE A 374 3.28 -8.77 10.15
N ILE A 375 4.61 -9.01 10.25
CA ILE A 375 5.65 -8.00 10.12
C ILE A 375 5.87 -7.66 8.64
N ASN A 376 4.87 -7.04 8.05
CA ASN A 376 4.92 -6.62 6.66
C ASN A 376 4.08 -5.34 6.50
N PRO A 377 4.63 -4.26 5.92
CA PRO A 377 3.91 -2.99 5.76
C PRO A 377 2.63 -3.10 4.93
N ARG A 378 2.50 -4.11 4.08
CA ARG A 378 1.27 -4.35 3.27
C ARG A 378 0.04 -4.71 4.11
N TYR A 379 0.24 -5.15 5.36
CA TYR A 379 -0.88 -5.38 6.29
C TYR A 379 -1.37 -4.10 6.95
N LEU A 380 -0.60 -3.01 6.94
CA LEU A 380 -0.98 -1.78 7.62
C LEU A 380 -2.02 -1.02 6.80
N PRO A 381 -3.10 -0.51 7.42
CA PRO A 381 -4.05 0.34 6.70
C PRO A 381 -3.40 1.67 6.30
N ASN A 382 -3.79 2.23 5.16
CA ASN A 382 -3.20 3.46 4.63
C ASN A 382 -3.29 4.64 5.61
N ASP A 383 -4.37 4.70 6.39
CA ASP A 383 -4.60 5.73 7.40
C ASP A 383 -4.05 5.36 8.79
N TYR A 384 -3.24 4.29 8.89
CA TYR A 384 -2.74 3.78 10.17
C TYR A 384 -2.08 4.86 11.05
N PRO A 385 -1.23 5.77 10.51
CA PRO A 385 -0.66 6.85 11.31
C PRO A 385 -1.71 7.80 11.90
N ASN A 386 -2.86 7.93 11.25
CA ASN A 386 -3.95 8.78 11.73
C ASN A 386 -4.76 8.13 12.87
N LEU A 387 -4.71 6.80 12.97
CA LEU A 387 -5.40 6.03 14.01
C LEU A 387 -4.62 5.98 15.32
N ILE A 388 -3.33 6.28 15.28
CA ILE A 388 -2.42 6.16 16.43
C ILE A 388 -2.04 7.54 16.93
N SER A 389 -2.04 7.71 18.24
CA SER A 389 -1.52 8.88 18.94
C SER A 389 -0.23 8.52 19.64
N ILE A 390 0.93 8.90 19.08
CA ILE A 390 2.21 8.68 19.75
C ILE A 390 2.38 9.76 20.80
N ALA A 391 1.95 9.45 22.02
CA ALA A 391 2.16 10.30 23.19
C ALA A 391 3.21 9.63 24.11
N PRO A 392 4.28 10.34 24.47
CA PRO A 392 5.27 9.80 25.37
C PRO A 392 4.69 9.65 26.78
N THR A 393 5.28 8.77 27.58
CA THR A 393 4.93 8.60 29.00
C THR A 393 5.42 9.77 29.81
N ARG A 394 6.62 10.26 29.50
CA ARG A 394 7.19 11.48 30.12
C ARG A 394 6.59 12.75 29.52
N PRO A 395 6.56 13.85 30.28
CA PRO A 395 6.14 15.15 29.73
C PRO A 395 7.01 15.57 28.53
N ILE A 396 6.38 15.97 27.44
CA ILE A 396 7.06 16.41 26.19
C ILE A 396 8.10 17.50 26.48
N LYS A 397 7.77 18.45 27.38
CA LYS A 397 8.70 19.52 27.79
C LYS A 397 10.00 18.96 28.36
N GLY A 398 9.93 17.92 29.16
CA GLY A 398 11.12 17.26 29.74
C GLY A 398 11.95 16.55 28.67
N ILE A 399 11.30 15.86 27.74
CA ILE A 399 11.97 15.22 26.58
C ILE A 399 12.66 16.27 25.72
N THR A 400 11.97 17.35 25.39
CA THR A 400 12.54 18.43 24.57
C THR A 400 13.69 19.16 25.24
N GLN A 401 13.65 19.32 26.56
CA GLN A 401 14.76 19.90 27.33
C GLN A 401 16.00 18.99 27.34
N GLU A 402 15.81 17.67 27.35
CA GLU A 402 16.90 16.70 27.40
C GLU A 402 17.51 16.43 26.02
N TYR A 403 16.67 16.32 24.97
CA TYR A 403 17.09 15.89 23.63
C TYR A 403 17.07 17.00 22.55
N GLY A 404 16.60 18.19 22.88
CA GLY A 404 16.48 19.29 21.93
C GLY A 404 15.20 19.25 21.09
N ASN A 405 15.20 20.01 19.99
CA ASN A 405 14.00 20.21 19.16
C ASN A 405 13.84 19.20 18.01
N PHE A 406 14.68 18.19 17.91
CA PHE A 406 14.68 17.14 16.90
C PHE A 406 14.83 17.56 15.41
N HIS A 407 14.83 18.88 15.12
CA HIS A 407 14.79 19.38 13.73
C HIS A 407 15.98 18.93 12.88
N ASN A 408 17.17 18.80 13.49
CA ASN A 408 18.41 18.36 12.84
C ASN A 408 19.00 17.12 13.53
N THR A 409 18.16 16.33 14.16
CA THR A 409 18.54 15.20 14.96
C THR A 409 18.19 13.89 14.26
N TYR A 410 19.11 12.94 14.31
CA TYR A 410 18.99 11.60 13.77
C TYR A 410 19.12 10.58 14.90
N PHE A 411 18.24 9.61 14.97
CA PHE A 411 18.41 8.55 15.94
C PHE A 411 19.34 7.46 15.45
N ILE A 412 20.03 6.80 16.37
CA ILE A 412 20.78 5.57 16.16
C ILE A 412 20.18 4.54 17.10
N HIS A 413 19.52 3.52 16.58
CA HIS A 413 18.94 2.48 17.42
C HIS A 413 19.89 1.31 17.58
N ILE A 414 20.31 1.06 18.82
CA ILE A 414 21.16 -0.08 19.19
C ILE A 414 20.30 -1.06 20.01
N ARG A 415 19.90 -2.17 19.38
CA ARG A 415 19.14 -3.23 20.02
C ARG A 415 20.06 -4.28 20.59
N LEU A 416 19.97 -4.48 21.90
CA LEU A 416 20.75 -5.45 22.69
C LEU A 416 19.81 -6.41 23.44
N GLY A 417 20.22 -6.94 24.56
CA GLY A 417 19.44 -7.85 25.39
C GLY A 417 19.30 -9.21 24.73
N ASP A 418 18.08 -9.61 24.44
CA ASP A 418 17.74 -10.86 23.77
C ASP A 418 18.40 -11.03 22.40
N TYR A 419 18.76 -9.94 21.72
CA TYR A 419 19.40 -9.99 20.39
C TYR A 419 20.87 -10.42 20.46
N VAL A 420 21.55 -10.18 21.57
CA VAL A 420 22.97 -10.55 21.74
C VAL A 420 23.16 -12.06 21.83
N SER A 421 22.22 -12.75 22.46
CA SER A 421 22.27 -14.20 22.69
C SER A 421 21.49 -15.02 21.65
N ASN A 422 20.63 -14.40 20.86
CA ASN A 422 19.84 -15.10 19.87
C ASN A 422 20.52 -15.02 18.49
N PRO A 423 21.01 -16.16 17.95
CA PRO A 423 21.73 -16.17 16.66
C PRO A 423 20.90 -15.64 15.49
N LEU A 424 19.56 -15.72 15.57
CA LEU A 424 18.67 -15.21 14.50
C LEU A 424 18.73 -13.69 14.38
N TYR A 425 19.00 -12.97 15.47
CA TYR A 425 19.00 -11.50 15.49
C TYR A 425 20.41 -10.91 15.60
N CYS A 426 21.40 -11.74 15.89
CA CYS A 426 22.77 -11.29 16.03
C CYS A 426 23.38 -11.00 14.66
N ILE A 427 23.45 -9.73 14.29
CA ILE A 427 24.06 -9.23 13.05
C ILE A 427 25.18 -8.27 13.45
N SER A 428 26.28 -8.28 12.70
CA SER A 428 27.37 -7.30 12.90
C SER A 428 26.97 -5.94 12.36
N PHE A 429 26.87 -4.95 13.24
CA PHE A 429 26.44 -3.60 12.89
C PHE A 429 27.55 -2.55 12.90
N GLU A 430 28.82 -2.93 13.17
CA GLU A 430 29.89 -1.92 13.34
C GLU A 430 30.05 -1.07 12.07
N SER A 431 30.31 -1.68 10.91
CA SER A 431 30.43 -0.96 9.64
C SER A 431 29.15 -0.24 9.27
N TYR A 432 27.99 -0.86 9.53
CA TYR A 432 26.68 -0.29 9.24
C TYR A 432 26.47 1.07 9.90
N TYR A 433 26.66 1.15 11.23
CA TYR A 433 26.50 2.42 11.94
C TYR A 433 27.50 3.47 11.47
N MET A 434 28.75 3.08 11.24
CA MET A 434 29.83 3.96 10.82
C MET A 434 29.54 4.59 9.45
N ASP A 435 29.17 3.77 8.48
CA ASP A 435 28.90 4.21 7.10
C ASP A 435 27.65 5.07 7.00
N CYS A 436 26.59 4.71 7.76
CA CYS A 436 25.36 5.50 7.81
C CYS A 436 25.60 6.88 8.45
N ILE A 437 26.34 6.95 9.55
CA ILE A 437 26.72 8.22 10.20
C ILE A 437 27.55 9.08 9.24
N ALA A 438 28.55 8.48 8.59
CA ALA A 438 29.40 9.18 7.64
C ALA A 438 28.58 9.74 6.46
N ARG A 439 27.62 8.98 5.94
CA ARG A 439 26.72 9.42 4.87
C ARG A 439 25.82 10.59 5.31
N ILE A 440 25.22 10.52 6.52
CA ILE A 440 24.44 11.64 7.08
C ILE A 440 25.32 12.89 7.21
N LYS A 441 26.50 12.76 7.83
CA LYS A 441 27.40 13.91 8.07
C LYS A 441 27.96 14.51 6.79
N LYS A 442 28.15 13.72 5.73
CA LYS A 442 28.54 14.22 4.42
C LYS A 442 27.50 15.15 3.83
N SER A 443 26.23 14.83 3.97
CA SER A 443 25.12 15.64 3.46
C SER A 443 24.73 16.74 4.42
N ILE A 444 24.84 16.49 5.73
CA ILE A 444 24.41 17.39 6.81
C ILE A 444 25.49 17.43 7.88
N PRO A 445 26.53 18.26 7.72
CA PRO A 445 27.67 18.33 8.65
C PRO A 445 27.26 18.70 10.09
N THR A 446 26.14 19.40 10.27
CA THR A 446 25.60 19.83 11.56
C THR A 446 24.64 18.83 12.19
N ALA A 447 24.47 17.63 11.62
CA ALA A 447 23.58 16.61 12.15
C ALA A 447 23.93 16.26 13.59
N GLN A 448 22.91 16.21 14.44
CA GLN A 448 22.98 15.75 15.83
C GLN A 448 22.47 14.31 15.93
N PHE A 449 22.97 13.56 16.89
CA PHE A 449 22.59 12.17 17.03
C PHE A 449 22.07 11.88 18.44
N ILE A 450 21.02 11.04 18.51
CA ILE A 450 20.53 10.42 19.74
C ILE A 450 20.67 8.92 19.61
N VAL A 451 21.38 8.29 20.53
CA VAL A 451 21.44 6.83 20.61
C VAL A 451 20.30 6.33 21.48
N CYS A 452 19.40 5.56 20.87
CA CYS A 452 18.31 4.87 21.54
C CYS A 452 18.68 3.40 21.76
N THR A 453 18.46 2.87 22.96
CA THR A 453 18.80 1.49 23.32
C THR A 453 17.86 0.92 24.35
N ASN A 454 17.75 -0.40 24.40
CA ASN A 454 16.96 -1.14 25.38
C ASN A 454 17.81 -1.68 26.55
N GLU A 455 19.11 -1.47 26.52
CA GLU A 455 20.02 -2.02 27.54
C GLU A 455 21.24 -1.12 27.76
N TYR A 456 21.61 -0.91 29.03
CA TYR A 456 22.73 -0.09 29.45
C TYR A 456 23.80 -1.00 30.09
N SER A 457 24.53 -1.73 29.25
CA SER A 457 25.49 -2.74 29.64
C SER A 457 26.90 -2.49 29.07
N LYS A 458 27.86 -3.34 29.43
CA LYS A 458 29.19 -3.35 28.83
C LYS A 458 29.14 -3.63 27.31
N ASN A 459 28.10 -4.31 26.84
CA ASN A 459 27.91 -4.54 25.40
C ASN A 459 27.54 -3.24 24.68
N LEU A 460 26.72 -2.38 25.29
CA LEU A 460 26.44 -1.06 24.75
C LEU A 460 27.73 -0.23 24.60
N GLU A 461 28.60 -0.21 25.61
CA GLU A 461 29.86 0.53 25.53
C GLU A 461 30.77 0.05 24.40
N LYS A 462 30.76 -1.25 24.08
CA LYS A 462 31.48 -1.78 22.91
C LYS A 462 30.91 -1.20 21.60
N CYS A 463 29.59 -1.11 21.48
CA CYS A 463 28.92 -0.54 20.31
C CYS A 463 29.13 0.99 20.19
N LEU A 464 29.16 1.70 21.32
CA LEU A 464 29.33 3.15 21.35
C LEU A 464 30.75 3.62 21.05
N LYS A 465 31.76 2.79 21.36
CA LYS A 465 33.18 3.16 21.18
C LYS A 465 33.54 3.58 19.75
N PRO A 466 33.16 2.85 18.68
CA PRO A 466 33.40 3.29 17.31
C PRO A 466 32.58 4.54 16.95
N ILE A 467 31.34 4.66 17.40
CA ILE A 467 30.45 5.81 17.12
C ILE A 467 31.06 7.10 17.70
N ARG A 468 31.56 7.08 18.94
CA ARG A 468 32.21 8.24 19.59
C ARG A 468 33.43 8.77 18.82
N ARG A 469 34.06 7.97 17.97
CA ARG A 469 35.17 8.43 17.13
C ARG A 469 34.72 9.26 15.94
N LEU A 470 33.45 9.11 15.53
CA LEU A 470 32.88 9.79 14.37
C LEU A 470 32.06 11.01 14.72
N THR A 471 31.35 10.96 15.81
CA THR A 471 30.39 12.01 16.19
C THR A 471 30.11 11.99 17.69
N ASP A 472 29.76 13.18 18.20
CA ASP A 472 29.10 13.31 19.48
C ASP A 472 27.65 12.85 19.34
N PHE A 473 27.08 12.37 20.42
CA PHE A 473 25.68 11.97 20.52
C PHE A 473 25.16 12.13 21.94
N THR A 474 23.85 12.27 22.04
CA THR A 474 23.12 12.17 23.31
C THR A 474 22.68 10.73 23.50
N LEU A 475 23.01 10.11 24.63
CA LEU A 475 22.50 8.79 24.94
C LEU A 475 21.12 8.91 25.57
N GLN A 476 20.15 8.12 25.09
CA GLN A 476 18.81 8.05 25.67
C GLN A 476 18.86 7.75 27.16
N SER A 477 17.96 8.37 27.92
CA SER A 477 17.86 8.18 29.35
C SER A 477 17.34 6.77 29.71
N PRO A 478 17.90 6.10 30.73
CA PRO A 478 17.34 4.85 31.23
C PRO A 478 15.91 4.99 31.81
N LYS A 479 15.43 6.22 32.00
CA LYS A 479 14.07 6.52 32.45
C LYS A 479 13.04 6.48 31.35
N ASP A 480 13.47 6.53 30.09
CA ASP A 480 12.58 6.50 28.94
C ASP A 480 12.09 5.07 28.70
N ASP A 481 10.79 4.93 28.60
CA ASP A 481 10.17 3.65 28.27
C ASP A 481 10.05 3.46 26.73
N GLU A 482 9.38 2.38 26.30
CA GLU A 482 9.20 2.08 24.88
C GLU A 482 8.37 3.13 24.13
N LEU A 483 7.40 3.80 24.81
CA LEU A 483 6.62 4.88 24.22
C LEU A 483 7.44 6.17 24.10
N ASP A 484 8.24 6.48 25.11
CA ASP A 484 9.17 7.62 25.06
C ASP A 484 10.17 7.41 23.92
N THR A 485 10.72 6.20 23.79
CA THR A 485 11.64 5.82 22.73
C THR A 485 11.00 5.95 21.34
N LEU A 486 9.77 5.41 21.17
CA LEU A 486 9.03 5.52 19.92
C LEU A 486 8.73 6.99 19.57
N TYR A 487 8.34 7.78 20.56
CA TYR A 487 8.13 9.23 20.39
C TYR A 487 9.41 9.92 19.93
N ILE A 488 10.53 9.73 20.65
CA ILE A 488 11.83 10.33 20.29
C ILE A 488 12.20 10.00 18.83
N MET A 489 12.16 8.71 18.47
CA MET A 489 12.45 8.26 17.10
C MET A 489 11.53 8.92 16.07
N SER A 490 10.23 9.01 16.37
CA SER A 490 9.24 9.59 15.46
C SER A 490 9.40 11.10 15.28
N GLN A 491 10.02 11.81 16.22
CA GLN A 491 10.26 13.25 16.14
C GLN A 491 11.56 13.59 15.40
N CYS A 492 12.53 12.68 15.33
CA CYS A 492 13.78 12.88 14.62
C CYS A 492 13.59 13.16 13.13
N ARG A 493 14.58 13.78 12.49
CA ARG A 493 14.58 14.05 11.06
C ARG A 493 14.84 12.82 10.21
N GLY A 494 15.59 11.85 10.73
CA GLY A 494 15.93 10.58 10.11
C GLY A 494 16.42 9.59 11.16
N GLY A 495 16.93 8.43 10.75
CA GLY A 495 17.43 7.47 11.70
C GLY A 495 18.15 6.28 11.12
N ILE A 496 18.98 5.67 11.94
CA ILE A 496 19.70 4.44 11.66
C ILE A 496 19.04 3.34 12.48
N CYS A 497 18.21 2.53 11.82
CA CYS A 497 17.46 1.46 12.48
C CYS A 497 18.36 0.28 12.88
N ALA A 498 18.06 -0.37 13.99
CA ALA A 498 18.44 -1.77 14.16
C ALA A 498 17.47 -2.67 13.35
N ASN A 499 17.70 -3.98 13.31
CA ASN A 499 16.75 -4.97 12.83
C ASN A 499 15.58 -5.16 13.82
N SER A 500 14.92 -4.07 14.17
CA SER A 500 13.90 -3.99 15.21
C SER A 500 12.65 -3.28 14.71
N THR A 501 11.50 -3.92 14.89
CA THR A 501 10.19 -3.37 14.54
C THR A 501 9.87 -2.06 15.27
N LEU A 502 10.47 -1.80 16.44
CA LEU A 502 10.30 -0.53 17.14
C LEU A 502 10.91 0.64 16.36
N SER A 503 12.17 0.53 15.91
CA SER A 503 12.79 1.57 15.09
C SER A 503 12.19 1.67 13.69
N TRP A 504 11.69 0.56 13.15
CA TRP A 504 10.89 0.58 11.92
C TRP A 504 9.68 1.51 12.06
N PHE A 505 8.89 1.34 13.14
CA PHE A 505 7.74 2.21 13.40
C PHE A 505 8.15 3.64 13.76
N GLY A 506 9.27 3.84 14.43
CA GLY A 506 9.82 5.18 14.64
C GLY A 506 9.97 5.93 13.32
N CYS A 507 10.56 5.28 12.30
CA CYS A 507 10.70 5.85 10.96
C CYS A 507 9.37 5.94 10.21
N TYR A 508 8.50 4.96 10.33
CA TYR A 508 7.18 4.97 9.70
C TYR A 508 6.36 6.19 10.14
N PHE A 509 6.28 6.46 11.42
CA PHE A 509 5.57 7.64 11.95
C PHE A 509 6.29 8.95 11.64
N GLN A 510 7.61 8.94 11.56
CA GLN A 510 8.39 10.07 11.09
C GLN A 510 8.02 10.42 9.64
N GLN A 511 7.97 9.42 8.73
CA GLN A 511 7.60 9.63 7.34
C GLN A 511 6.16 10.14 7.19
N SER A 512 5.23 9.65 8.00
CA SER A 512 3.83 10.12 7.97
C SER A 512 3.66 11.57 8.43
N ARG A 513 4.57 12.06 9.31
CA ARG A 513 4.58 13.44 9.82
C ARG A 513 5.20 14.43 8.82
N ILE A 514 6.14 13.95 8.01
CA ILE A 514 6.79 14.77 6.98
C ILE A 514 5.76 15.02 5.88
N ASN A 515 5.22 16.23 5.83
CA ASN A 515 4.30 16.66 4.76
C ASN A 515 4.98 16.56 3.39
N SER A 516 4.16 16.34 2.35
CA SER A 516 4.55 16.23 0.93
C SER A 516 5.41 17.41 0.41
N ASN A 517 5.44 18.53 1.13
CA ASN A 517 6.23 19.73 0.79
C ASN A 517 7.69 19.67 1.28
N THR A 518 8.11 18.63 1.99
CA THR A 518 9.51 18.50 2.40
C THR A 518 10.33 18.03 1.20
N PRO A 519 11.42 18.71 0.80
CA PRO A 519 12.26 18.28 -0.31
C PRO A 519 12.71 16.83 -0.17
N LEU A 520 12.81 16.11 -1.30
CA LEU A 520 13.24 14.69 -1.32
C LEU A 520 14.58 14.47 -0.60
N GLU A 521 15.52 15.41 -0.73
CA GLU A 521 16.82 15.39 -0.05
C GLU A 521 16.71 15.30 1.48
N ALA A 522 15.61 15.78 2.07
CA ALA A 522 15.35 15.66 3.50
C ALA A 522 14.83 14.28 3.92
N ARG A 523 14.44 13.43 2.96
CA ARG A 523 13.88 12.08 3.19
C ARG A 523 14.92 10.98 3.10
N GLU A 524 16.13 11.26 2.59
CA GLU A 524 17.15 10.27 2.21
C GLU A 524 17.99 9.71 3.37
N HIS A 525 17.65 9.98 4.64
CA HIS A 525 18.50 9.61 5.77
C HIS A 525 17.82 8.67 6.76
N ILE A 526 17.08 7.68 6.22
CA ILE A 526 16.62 6.53 6.97
C ILE A 526 17.33 5.29 6.45
N PHE A 527 18.01 4.59 7.36
CA PHE A 527 18.80 3.43 7.04
C PHE A 527 18.27 2.19 7.75
N MET A 528 18.18 1.07 7.02
CA MET A 528 17.80 -0.23 7.55
C MET A 528 18.85 -1.28 7.21
N PRO A 529 19.20 -2.17 8.15
CA PRO A 529 20.21 -3.20 7.91
C PRO A 529 19.59 -4.37 7.13
N TYR A 530 20.36 -4.95 6.23
CA TYR A 530 20.06 -6.22 5.56
C TYR A 530 21.20 -7.23 5.85
N PRO A 531 20.89 -8.49 6.11
CA PRO A 531 19.55 -9.08 6.26
C PRO A 531 18.83 -8.59 7.52
N TRP A 532 17.50 -8.68 7.53
CA TRP A 532 16.70 -8.35 8.74
C TRP A 532 16.85 -9.41 9.82
N ILE A 533 16.97 -10.67 9.41
CA ILE A 533 17.21 -11.83 10.28
C ILE A 533 18.44 -12.56 9.74
N ASN A 534 19.29 -13.01 10.65
CA ASN A 534 20.46 -13.80 10.30
C ASN A 534 20.01 -15.20 9.81
N ASN A 535 20.25 -15.49 8.54
CA ASN A 535 19.77 -16.71 7.88
C ASN A 535 20.66 -17.96 8.12
N THR A 536 21.36 -18.02 9.24
CA THR A 536 22.25 -19.15 9.56
C THR A 536 21.54 -20.50 9.61
N TYR A 537 20.21 -20.50 9.72
CA TYR A 537 19.40 -21.72 9.89
C TYR A 537 18.48 -22.04 8.70
N ASN A 538 18.59 -21.33 7.57
CA ASN A 538 17.74 -21.49 6.38
C ASN A 538 16.22 -21.43 6.63
N VAL A 539 15.80 -20.83 7.76
CA VAL A 539 14.37 -20.70 8.11
C VAL A 539 13.73 -19.53 7.36
N PHE A 540 14.52 -18.50 7.04
CA PHE A 540 14.03 -17.31 6.33
C PHE A 540 14.90 -17.09 5.09
N THR A 541 14.28 -17.06 3.92
CA THR A 541 14.95 -16.69 2.67
C THR A 541 14.96 -15.18 2.48
N ASP A 542 15.83 -14.67 1.62
CA ASP A 542 15.84 -13.26 1.23
C ASP A 542 14.49 -12.80 0.67
N GLU A 543 13.79 -13.66 -0.06
CA GLU A 543 12.45 -13.41 -0.58
C GLU A 543 11.43 -13.19 0.54
N ASN A 544 11.53 -13.95 1.62
CA ASN A 544 10.56 -13.88 2.73
C ASN A 544 10.70 -12.61 3.58
N THR A 545 11.87 -11.96 3.57
CA THR A 545 12.15 -10.76 4.38
C THR A 545 12.28 -9.48 3.55
N SER A 546 12.24 -9.55 2.22
CA SER A 546 12.39 -8.37 1.34
C SER A 546 11.30 -7.32 1.54
N ASP A 547 10.09 -7.75 1.81
CA ASP A 547 8.92 -6.87 1.92
C ASP A 547 8.92 -5.97 3.17
N ILE A 548 9.80 -6.23 4.15
CA ILE A 548 9.90 -5.38 5.35
C ILE A 548 10.56 -4.03 5.04
N TYR A 549 11.30 -3.94 3.93
CA TYR A 549 12.02 -2.72 3.55
C TYR A 549 11.12 -1.80 2.73
N PRO A 550 10.67 -0.67 3.29
CA PRO A 550 9.84 0.27 2.55
C PRO A 550 10.70 1.11 1.60
N LEU A 551 10.09 1.60 0.53
CA LEU A 551 10.76 2.40 -0.49
C LEU A 551 11.41 3.71 0.02
N TRP A 552 10.96 4.20 1.18
CA TRP A 552 11.53 5.40 1.79
C TRP A 552 12.78 5.12 2.63
N ALA A 553 13.24 3.87 2.75
CA ALA A 553 14.43 3.51 3.51
C ALA A 553 15.58 3.11 2.57
N THR A 554 16.78 3.58 2.89
CA THR A 554 18.00 3.11 2.27
C THR A 554 18.47 1.83 2.97
N VAL A 555 18.62 0.76 2.21
CA VAL A 555 19.04 -0.55 2.75
C VAL A 555 20.55 -0.68 2.70
N TYR A 556 21.15 -1.08 3.81
CA TYR A 556 22.58 -1.37 3.91
C TYR A 556 22.80 -2.87 4.10
N ASN A 557 23.57 -3.47 3.18
CA ASN A 557 23.94 -4.88 3.28
C ASN A 557 25.13 -5.05 4.25
N THR A 558 24.86 -5.62 5.42
CA THR A 558 25.86 -5.83 6.48
C THR A 558 26.84 -6.98 6.18
N ILE A 559 26.54 -7.81 5.18
CA ILE A 559 27.41 -8.90 4.74
C ILE A 559 28.48 -8.34 3.80
N THR A 560 28.07 -7.51 2.84
CA THR A 560 28.97 -6.91 1.85
C THR A 560 29.51 -5.55 2.25
N ASN A 561 29.02 -4.98 3.35
CA ASN A 561 29.30 -3.63 3.83
C ASN A 561 29.08 -2.55 2.76
N LYS A 562 27.93 -2.63 2.07
CA LYS A 562 27.56 -1.68 1.01
C LYS A 562 26.10 -1.28 1.12
N PHE A 563 25.79 -0.05 0.72
CA PHE A 563 24.42 0.34 0.45
C PHE A 563 23.91 -0.45 -0.76
N ARG A 564 22.67 -0.94 -0.66
CA ARG A 564 21.98 -1.52 -1.83
C ARG A 564 21.52 -0.39 -2.74
N ASP A 565 21.79 -0.52 -4.03
CA ASP A 565 21.09 0.25 -5.04
C ASP A 565 19.65 -0.31 -5.10
N VAL A 566 18.68 0.56 -4.81
CA VAL A 566 17.25 0.21 -4.79
C VAL A 566 16.66 0.47 -6.16
#